data_1aad7d065c51c15b3fa099217a235ca2
#
_entry.id   1aad7d065c51c15b3fa099217a235ca2
#
_cell.length_a   1.000
_cell.length_b   1.000
_cell.length_c   1.000
_cell.angle_alpha   90.00
_cell.angle_beta   90.00
_cell.angle_gamma   90.00
#
_symmetry.space_group_name_H-M   'P 1'
#
loop_
_entity.id
_entity.type
_entity.pdbx_description
1 polymer ?
#
loop_
_entity_poly.entity_id
_entity_poly.type
_entity_poly.pdbx_seq_one_letter_code
_entity_poly.pdbx_strand_id
1 'polypeptide(L)'
;ACVIFVVLMVVSGMGFGWLSMFAVTKPGQTVVLDYTLYDGSGNPVITTDQQVYTTAASAGKPVLYTQQIVVVANQTMTEPIYPVPVYTAQSGTENEFAIFAMELNAITSGVVGMSTGQQKTVALPASSSMSQLWSADDLERNGIDPDSISVGDQFSMGVSDNPDEMATNESAKMYIRISEVTRKTTGGIVVDFSYPKADIRVVSINN
;
A
#
# COMPACT_ATOMS: atom_id res chain seq x y z
N ALA A 1 -54.08 8.16 -7.05
CA ALA A 1 -53.72 7.19 -8.11
C ALA A 1 -52.59 7.73 -9.03
N CYS A 2 -52.69 8.98 -9.54
CA CYS A 2 -51.69 9.54 -10.48
C CYS A 2 -50.25 9.65 -9.90
N VAL A 3 -50.10 10.02 -8.61
CA VAL A 3 -48.80 10.20 -7.98
C VAL A 3 -48.03 8.87 -7.89
N ILE A 4 -48.73 7.77 -7.57
CA ILE A 4 -48.10 6.42 -7.51
C ILE A 4 -47.63 5.98 -8.91
N PHE A 5 -48.39 6.31 -9.96
CA PHE A 5 -48.06 5.96 -11.32
C PHE A 5 -46.82 6.73 -11.82
N VAL A 6 -46.69 8.01 -11.47
CA VAL A 6 -45.50 8.83 -11.78
C VAL A 6 -44.25 8.30 -11.05
N VAL A 7 -44.37 7.94 -9.77
CA VAL A 7 -43.30 7.36 -8.98
C VAL A 7 -42.85 6.02 -9.59
N LEU A 8 -43.77 5.16 -10.00
CA LEU A 8 -43.49 3.88 -10.68
C LEU A 8 -42.81 4.09 -12.06
N MET A 9 -43.24 5.09 -12.84
CA MET A 9 -42.57 5.42 -14.11
C MET A 9 -41.14 5.95 -13.92
N VAL A 10 -40.93 6.80 -12.91
CA VAL A 10 -39.59 7.32 -12.60
C VAL A 10 -38.66 6.17 -12.16
N VAL A 11 -39.16 5.29 -11.30
CA VAL A 11 -38.36 4.13 -10.82
C VAL A 11 -38.08 3.14 -11.95
N SER A 12 -39.03 2.89 -12.86
CA SER A 12 -38.79 1.99 -14.02
C SER A 12 -37.96 2.64 -15.13
N GLY A 13 -37.98 3.97 -15.25
CA GLY A 13 -37.18 4.70 -16.25
C GLY A 13 -35.71 4.90 -15.88
N MET A 14 -35.38 4.84 -14.56
CA MET A 14 -33.98 4.99 -14.09
C MET A 14 -33.16 3.70 -14.23
N GLY A 15 -33.75 2.57 -14.66
CA GLY A 15 -33.06 1.28 -14.74
C GLY A 15 -32.59 0.78 -13.37
N PHE A 16 -32.18 -0.47 -13.28
CA PHE A 16 -31.65 -1.06 -12.03
C PHE A 16 -30.27 -0.50 -11.60
N GLY A 17 -29.66 0.39 -12.39
CA GLY A 17 -28.34 0.96 -12.14
C GLY A 17 -28.23 1.79 -10.85
N TRP A 18 -29.34 2.42 -10.39
CA TRP A 18 -29.32 3.18 -9.13
C TRP A 18 -29.26 2.28 -7.89
N LEU A 19 -29.74 1.03 -7.98
CA LEU A 19 -29.64 0.05 -6.88
C LEU A 19 -28.20 -0.38 -6.64
N SER A 20 -27.35 -0.38 -7.67
CA SER A 20 -25.93 -0.72 -7.53
C SER A 20 -25.14 0.35 -6.73
N MET A 21 -25.64 1.59 -6.65
CA MET A 21 -25.04 2.64 -5.83
C MET A 21 -25.13 2.35 -4.32
N PHE A 22 -26.06 1.49 -3.90
CA PHE A 22 -26.24 1.05 -2.52
C PHE A 22 -25.64 -0.34 -2.26
N ALA A 23 -25.06 -0.96 -3.28
CA ALA A 23 -24.40 -2.24 -3.13
C ALA A 23 -23.16 -2.07 -2.24
N VAL A 24 -23.03 -2.93 -1.23
CA VAL A 24 -21.87 -2.99 -0.37
C VAL A 24 -21.06 -4.24 -0.71
N THR A 25 -19.77 -4.14 -0.57
CA THR A 25 -18.83 -5.25 -0.78
C THR A 25 -19.11 -6.39 0.18
N LYS A 26 -19.29 -7.60 -0.34
CA LYS A 26 -19.48 -8.84 0.43
C LYS A 26 -18.21 -9.69 0.36
N PRO A 27 -17.95 -10.54 1.36
CA PRO A 27 -16.88 -11.52 1.28
C PRO A 27 -16.94 -12.33 -0.02
N GLY A 28 -15.79 -12.54 -0.65
CA GLY A 28 -15.65 -13.28 -1.90
C GLY A 28 -15.89 -12.46 -3.19
N GLN A 29 -16.34 -11.21 -3.10
CA GLN A 29 -16.47 -10.35 -4.27
C GLN A 29 -15.12 -9.74 -4.68
N THR A 30 -14.91 -9.61 -5.98
CA THR A 30 -13.75 -8.91 -6.55
C THR A 30 -13.94 -7.40 -6.47
N VAL A 31 -12.95 -6.69 -5.96
CA VAL A 31 -12.98 -5.24 -5.75
C VAL A 31 -11.77 -4.59 -6.38
N VAL A 32 -11.97 -3.50 -7.10
CA VAL A 32 -10.88 -2.62 -7.57
C VAL A 32 -10.71 -1.50 -6.56
N LEU A 33 -9.48 -1.29 -6.12
CA LEU A 33 -9.14 -0.32 -5.08
C LEU A 33 -8.13 0.71 -5.54
N ASP A 34 -8.39 1.98 -5.21
CA ASP A 34 -7.34 2.96 -4.99
C ASP A 34 -6.84 2.84 -3.56
N TYR A 35 -5.55 3.09 -3.35
CA TYR A 35 -4.97 3.02 -2.02
C TYR A 35 -3.76 3.95 -1.86
N THR A 36 -3.48 4.29 -0.60
CA THR A 36 -2.26 4.97 -0.17
C THR A 36 -1.78 4.32 1.12
N LEU A 37 -0.52 3.86 1.16
CA LEU A 37 0.11 3.38 2.38
C LEU A 37 0.93 4.51 3.00
N TYR A 38 0.96 4.58 4.33
CA TYR A 38 1.65 5.62 5.08
C TYR A 38 2.67 5.02 6.04
N ASP A 39 3.83 5.67 6.18
CA ASP A 39 4.84 5.36 7.19
C ASP A 39 4.40 5.76 8.60
N GLY A 40 5.27 5.51 9.59
CA GLY A 40 5.03 5.84 11.00
C GLY A 40 4.88 7.34 11.26
N SER A 41 5.50 8.18 10.47
CA SER A 41 5.41 9.64 10.51
C SER A 41 4.20 10.21 9.75
N GLY A 42 3.43 9.35 9.08
CA GLY A 42 2.26 9.74 8.31
C GLY A 42 2.55 10.27 6.91
N ASN A 43 3.77 10.07 6.39
CA ASN A 43 4.08 10.37 5.00
C ASN A 43 3.56 9.26 4.09
N PRO A 44 3.02 9.58 2.90
CA PRO A 44 2.66 8.56 1.92
C PRO A 44 3.94 7.91 1.35
N VAL A 45 3.96 6.58 1.28
CA VAL A 45 5.09 5.80 0.72
C VAL A 45 4.77 5.22 -0.65
N ILE A 46 3.52 4.85 -0.88
CA ILE A 46 3.01 4.40 -2.18
C ILE A 46 1.55 4.82 -2.33
N THR A 47 1.16 5.26 -3.52
CA THR A 47 -0.19 5.75 -3.76
C THR A 47 -0.64 5.56 -5.20
N THR A 48 -1.95 5.34 -5.39
CA THR A 48 -2.64 5.40 -6.69
C THR A 48 -3.17 6.81 -7.00
N ASP A 49 -3.15 7.72 -6.01
CA ASP A 49 -3.65 9.09 -6.16
C ASP A 49 -2.55 10.01 -6.66
N GLN A 50 -2.76 10.56 -7.87
CA GLN A 50 -1.80 11.45 -8.50
C GLN A 50 -1.57 12.75 -7.73
N GLN A 51 -2.58 13.27 -7.03
CA GLN A 51 -2.45 14.49 -6.26
C GLN A 51 -1.61 14.26 -5.01
N VAL A 52 -1.83 13.14 -4.31
CA VAL A 52 -1.01 12.72 -3.16
C VAL A 52 0.44 12.54 -3.60
N TYR A 53 0.66 11.83 -4.72
CA TYR A 53 1.99 11.62 -5.29
C TYR A 53 2.71 12.93 -5.59
N THR A 54 2.08 13.82 -6.37
CA THR A 54 2.69 15.10 -6.77
C THR A 54 2.99 16.00 -5.58
N THR A 55 2.10 16.02 -4.59
CA THR A 55 2.28 16.84 -3.37
C THR A 55 3.48 16.33 -2.55
N ALA A 56 3.58 15.02 -2.31
CA ALA A 56 4.66 14.42 -1.55
C ALA A 56 6.01 14.53 -2.30
N ALA A 57 6.02 14.24 -3.61
CA ALA A 57 7.21 14.35 -4.44
C ALA A 57 7.74 15.81 -4.50
N SER A 58 6.85 16.80 -4.59
CA SER A 58 7.21 18.22 -4.55
C SER A 58 7.78 18.64 -3.20
N ALA A 59 7.40 17.96 -2.13
CA ALA A 59 7.95 18.15 -0.80
C ALA A 59 9.27 17.37 -0.57
N GLY A 60 9.81 16.71 -1.61
CA GLY A 60 11.04 15.92 -1.54
C GLY A 60 10.91 14.59 -0.79
N LYS A 61 9.68 14.09 -0.60
CA LYS A 61 9.45 12.79 0.04
C LYS A 61 9.58 11.66 -0.98
N PRO A 62 10.23 10.52 -0.62
CA PRO A 62 10.31 9.35 -1.48
C PRO A 62 8.96 8.63 -1.50
N VAL A 63 8.11 9.02 -2.43
CA VAL A 63 6.80 8.41 -2.67
C VAL A 63 6.80 7.68 -4.00
N LEU A 64 6.19 6.51 -4.05
CA LEU A 64 6.04 5.70 -5.26
C LEU A 64 4.62 5.86 -5.81
N TYR A 65 4.52 5.99 -7.14
CA TYR A 65 3.23 5.97 -7.82
C TYR A 65 2.94 4.56 -8.34
N THR A 66 1.69 4.12 -8.22
CA THR A 66 1.27 2.79 -8.64
C THR A 66 -0.12 2.80 -9.25
N GLN A 67 -0.54 1.66 -9.79
CA GLN A 67 -1.88 1.43 -10.32
C GLN A 67 -2.81 0.87 -9.25
N GLN A 68 -4.11 0.91 -9.55
CA GLN A 68 -5.15 0.26 -8.77
C GLN A 68 -4.86 -1.23 -8.61
N ILE A 69 -5.19 -1.77 -7.44
CA ILE A 69 -5.12 -3.21 -7.21
C ILE A 69 -6.50 -3.85 -7.31
N VAL A 70 -6.50 -5.10 -7.73
CA VAL A 70 -7.70 -5.95 -7.78
C VAL A 70 -7.57 -6.99 -6.68
N VAL A 71 -8.49 -6.99 -5.74
CA VAL A 71 -8.48 -7.91 -4.60
C VAL A 71 -9.83 -8.63 -4.46
N VAL A 72 -9.83 -9.76 -3.78
CA VAL A 72 -11.06 -10.43 -3.37
C VAL A 72 -11.34 -10.12 -1.90
N ALA A 73 -12.50 -9.56 -1.63
CA ALA A 73 -12.90 -9.14 -0.29
C ALA A 73 -12.86 -10.31 0.71
N ASN A 74 -12.22 -10.09 1.85
CA ASN A 74 -12.00 -11.07 2.91
C ASN A 74 -11.23 -12.33 2.48
N GLN A 75 -10.48 -12.28 1.40
CA GLN A 75 -9.55 -13.35 1.03
C GLN A 75 -8.26 -13.23 1.83
N THR A 76 -7.77 -14.36 2.33
CA THR A 76 -6.46 -14.45 2.98
C THR A 76 -5.40 -14.81 1.93
N MET A 77 -4.33 -14.03 1.91
CA MET A 77 -3.14 -14.31 1.10
C MET A 77 -2.32 -15.44 1.71
N THR A 78 -1.84 -16.34 0.87
CA THR A 78 -0.94 -17.44 1.24
C THR A 78 0.53 -17.09 0.97
N GLU A 79 0.78 -16.33 -0.09
CA GLU A 79 2.13 -15.87 -0.43
C GLU A 79 2.56 -14.72 0.51
N PRO A 80 3.82 -14.69 0.97
CA PRO A 80 4.29 -13.69 1.93
C PRO A 80 4.29 -12.26 1.37
N ILE A 81 4.49 -12.10 0.06
CA ILE A 81 4.56 -10.81 -0.64
C ILE A 81 3.55 -10.80 -1.79
N TYR A 82 2.80 -9.69 -1.88
CA TYR A 82 2.02 -9.32 -3.05
C TYR A 82 2.76 -8.20 -3.80
N PRO A 83 3.33 -8.49 -4.97
CA PRO A 83 4.07 -7.49 -5.75
C PRO A 83 3.11 -6.54 -6.45
N VAL A 84 3.41 -5.24 -6.39
CA VAL A 84 2.68 -4.23 -7.16
C VAL A 84 3.67 -3.44 -8.01
N PRO A 85 3.37 -3.22 -9.31
CA PRO A 85 4.25 -2.44 -10.17
C PRO A 85 4.29 -0.99 -9.70
N VAL A 86 5.48 -0.39 -9.68
CA VAL A 86 5.69 0.99 -9.31
C VAL A 86 6.44 1.75 -10.38
N TYR A 87 6.06 3.00 -10.55
CA TYR A 87 6.68 3.91 -11.50
C TYR A 87 7.55 4.90 -10.73
N THR A 88 8.85 4.86 -11.01
CA THR A 88 9.80 5.85 -10.51
C THR A 88 10.24 6.76 -11.65
N ALA A 89 10.27 8.06 -11.40
CA ALA A 89 10.63 9.06 -12.41
C ALA A 89 12.08 8.90 -12.94
N GLN A 90 12.92 8.14 -12.24
CA GLN A 90 14.35 8.09 -12.49
C GLN A 90 14.84 6.86 -13.26
N SER A 91 14.12 5.75 -13.31
CA SER A 91 14.73 4.51 -13.82
C SER A 91 14.18 4.00 -15.15
N GLY A 92 13.00 4.38 -15.58
CA GLY A 92 12.36 3.78 -16.76
C GLY A 92 12.18 2.25 -16.68
N THR A 93 12.64 1.64 -15.58
CA THR A 93 12.50 0.21 -15.29
C THR A 93 11.27 0.00 -14.41
N GLU A 94 10.49 -1.02 -14.76
CA GLU A 94 9.42 -1.50 -13.90
C GLU A 94 10.05 -2.13 -12.66
N ASN A 95 9.78 -1.51 -11.52
CA ASN A 95 10.12 -2.07 -10.22
C ASN A 95 8.84 -2.56 -9.55
N GLU A 96 8.96 -3.53 -8.67
CA GLU A 96 7.82 -4.06 -7.91
C GLU A 96 7.98 -3.67 -6.44
N PHE A 97 6.92 -3.12 -5.86
CA PHE A 97 6.82 -2.83 -4.44
C PHE A 97 6.21 -4.02 -3.71
N ALA A 98 6.74 -4.35 -2.53
CA ALA A 98 6.20 -5.42 -1.70
C ALA A 98 5.04 -4.91 -0.83
N ILE A 99 3.83 -5.43 -1.02
CA ILE A 99 2.78 -5.40 0.01
C ILE A 99 2.85 -6.75 0.72
N PHE A 100 3.03 -6.75 2.05
CA PHE A 100 3.09 -8.01 2.80
C PHE A 100 1.71 -8.63 2.96
N ALA A 101 1.65 -9.97 3.04
CA ALA A 101 0.40 -10.71 3.18
C ALA A 101 -0.48 -10.19 4.31
N MET A 102 0.11 -9.87 5.47
CA MET A 102 -0.63 -9.34 6.62
C MET A 102 -1.27 -7.96 6.35
N GLU A 103 -0.59 -7.11 5.59
CA GLU A 103 -1.09 -5.80 5.19
C GLU A 103 -2.25 -5.95 4.20
N LEU A 104 -2.06 -6.79 3.17
CA LEU A 104 -3.11 -7.05 2.19
C LEU A 104 -4.33 -7.73 2.81
N ASN A 105 -4.14 -8.66 3.76
CA ASN A 105 -5.23 -9.30 4.49
C ASN A 105 -6.04 -8.29 5.32
N ALA A 106 -5.39 -7.29 5.91
CA ALA A 106 -6.09 -6.20 6.60
C ALA A 106 -6.90 -5.35 5.60
N ILE A 107 -6.33 -5.04 4.42
CA ILE A 107 -7.01 -4.31 3.36
C ILE A 107 -8.21 -5.10 2.84
N THR A 108 -8.05 -6.39 2.48
CA THR A 108 -9.15 -7.23 1.95
C THR A 108 -10.28 -7.41 2.95
N SER A 109 -9.96 -7.48 4.25
CA SER A 109 -10.98 -7.49 5.31
C SER A 109 -11.62 -6.13 5.49
N GLY A 110 -10.84 -5.05 5.36
CA GLY A 110 -11.27 -3.67 5.51
C GLY A 110 -12.29 -3.22 4.47
N VAL A 111 -12.28 -3.79 3.26
CA VAL A 111 -13.22 -3.43 2.17
C VAL A 111 -14.61 -4.02 2.35
N VAL A 112 -14.79 -5.03 3.20
CA VAL A 112 -16.11 -5.62 3.46
C VAL A 112 -17.05 -4.57 4.04
N GLY A 113 -18.25 -4.47 3.45
CA GLY A 113 -19.26 -3.49 3.82
C GLY A 113 -19.08 -2.10 3.19
N MET A 114 -18.02 -1.87 2.43
CA MET A 114 -17.82 -0.60 1.71
C MET A 114 -18.63 -0.56 0.40
N SER A 115 -19.13 0.60 0.06
CA SER A 115 -19.79 0.89 -1.23
C SER A 115 -18.80 1.47 -2.24
N THR A 116 -19.15 1.41 -3.53
CA THR A 116 -18.38 2.09 -4.59
C THR A 116 -18.26 3.59 -4.30
N GLY A 117 -17.06 4.13 -4.44
CA GLY A 117 -16.70 5.53 -4.13
C GLY A 117 -16.42 5.79 -2.65
N GLN A 118 -16.74 4.87 -1.74
CA GLN A 118 -16.48 5.03 -0.32
C GLN A 118 -14.97 4.94 -0.03
N GLN A 119 -14.52 5.80 0.88
CA GLN A 119 -13.15 5.82 1.41
C GLN A 119 -13.13 5.36 2.87
N LYS A 120 -12.03 4.73 3.27
CA LYS A 120 -11.81 4.26 4.64
C LYS A 120 -10.33 4.18 4.95
N THR A 121 -9.95 4.57 6.16
CA THR A 121 -8.62 4.25 6.70
C THR A 121 -8.66 2.88 7.37
N VAL A 122 -7.75 2.01 6.98
CA VAL A 122 -7.56 0.66 7.56
C VAL A 122 -6.27 0.67 8.35
N ALA A 123 -6.33 0.23 9.61
CA ALA A 123 -5.14 -0.02 10.40
C ALA A 123 -4.44 -1.28 9.86
N LEU A 124 -3.15 -1.20 9.63
CA LEU A 124 -2.34 -2.31 9.17
C LEU A 124 -1.56 -2.90 10.34
N PRO A 125 -1.39 -4.23 10.38
CA PRO A 125 -0.62 -4.88 11.42
C PRO A 125 0.87 -4.59 11.24
N ALA A 126 1.57 -4.37 12.35
CA ALA A 126 3.02 -4.28 12.39
C ALA A 126 3.60 -5.54 13.04
N SER A 127 4.80 -5.93 12.62
CA SER A 127 5.58 -7.02 13.22
C SER A 127 6.94 -6.48 13.67
N SER A 128 7.45 -7.01 14.77
CA SER A 128 8.80 -6.68 15.23
C SER A 128 9.89 -7.05 14.22
N SER A 129 9.61 -7.99 13.32
CA SER A 129 10.50 -8.35 12.22
C SER A 129 10.59 -7.28 11.13
N MET A 130 9.70 -6.29 11.14
CA MET A 130 9.73 -5.14 10.22
C MET A 130 10.58 -3.98 10.74
N SER A 131 11.24 -4.14 11.89
CA SER A 131 12.19 -3.17 12.42
C SER A 131 13.56 -3.84 12.53
N GLN A 132 14.57 -3.22 11.91
CA GLN A 132 15.94 -3.77 11.82
C GLN A 132 16.95 -2.76 12.32
N LEU A 133 17.99 -3.27 13.02
CA LEU A 133 19.16 -2.49 13.35
C LEU A 133 20.18 -2.60 12.20
N TRP A 134 20.54 -1.48 11.61
CA TRP A 134 21.65 -1.38 10.68
C TRP A 134 22.84 -0.82 11.44
N SER A 135 23.94 -1.60 11.53
CA SER A 135 25.13 -1.14 12.23
C SER A 135 25.82 0.00 11.48
N ALA A 136 26.62 0.79 12.18
CA ALA A 136 27.42 1.83 11.55
C ALA A 136 28.36 1.26 10.49
N ASP A 137 28.96 0.09 10.77
CA ASP A 137 29.84 -0.61 9.82
C ASP A 137 29.11 -1.07 8.56
N ASP A 138 27.82 -1.50 8.67
CA ASP A 138 27.00 -1.88 7.51
C ASP A 138 26.67 -0.67 6.66
N LEU A 139 26.34 0.45 7.28
CA LEU A 139 26.07 1.71 6.59
C LEU A 139 27.31 2.20 5.82
N GLU A 140 28.46 2.25 6.47
CA GLU A 140 29.73 2.67 5.86
C GLU A 140 30.13 1.76 4.69
N ARG A 141 29.95 0.43 4.82
CA ARG A 141 30.21 -0.53 3.73
C ARG A 141 29.30 -0.28 2.51
N ASN A 142 28.13 0.26 2.71
CA ASN A 142 27.21 0.64 1.64
C ASN A 142 27.38 2.11 1.18
N GLY A 143 28.45 2.79 1.65
CA GLY A 143 28.75 4.17 1.27
C GLY A 143 27.84 5.21 1.89
N ILE A 144 27.15 4.87 2.97
CA ILE A 144 26.26 5.75 3.71
C ILE A 144 26.96 6.22 4.97
N ASP A 145 27.17 7.53 5.10
CA ASP A 145 27.73 8.13 6.31
C ASP A 145 26.69 8.10 7.45
N PRO A 146 26.92 7.32 8.53
CA PRO A 146 26.00 7.23 9.65
C PRO A 146 25.71 8.58 10.33
N ASP A 147 26.66 9.51 10.28
CA ASP A 147 26.52 10.82 10.91
C ASP A 147 25.57 11.74 10.13
N SER A 148 25.44 11.53 8.82
CA SER A 148 24.54 12.28 7.98
C SER A 148 23.07 11.91 8.14
N ILE A 149 22.77 10.75 8.77
CA ILE A 149 21.41 10.24 8.91
C ILE A 149 20.70 10.84 10.14
N SER A 150 19.45 11.19 9.97
CA SER A 150 18.55 11.69 11.00
C SER A 150 17.34 10.79 11.22
N VAL A 151 16.76 10.83 12.41
CA VAL A 151 15.46 10.19 12.68
C VAL A 151 14.38 10.85 11.79
N GLY A 152 13.57 10.03 11.13
CA GLY A 152 12.59 10.45 10.13
C GLY A 152 13.10 10.42 8.68
N ASP A 153 14.40 10.17 8.48
CA ASP A 153 14.92 9.94 7.13
C ASP A 153 14.35 8.64 6.54
N GLN A 154 14.14 8.64 5.25
CA GLN A 154 13.56 7.51 4.52
C GLN A 154 14.56 6.93 3.53
N PHE A 155 14.59 5.60 3.44
CA PHE A 155 15.43 4.85 2.52
C PHE A 155 14.60 3.87 1.70
N SER A 156 14.97 3.74 0.42
CA SER A 156 14.50 2.61 -0.39
C SER A 156 15.33 1.38 -0.06
N MET A 157 14.69 0.29 0.30
CA MET A 157 15.34 -0.99 0.59
C MET A 157 14.76 -2.12 -0.24
N GLY A 158 15.56 -3.14 -0.51
CA GLY A 158 15.13 -4.39 -1.13
C GLY A 158 14.67 -5.39 -0.08
N VAL A 159 13.55 -6.04 -0.33
CA VAL A 159 13.05 -7.18 0.44
C VAL A 159 12.80 -8.36 -0.48
N SER A 160 12.93 -9.58 0.03
CA SER A 160 12.67 -10.81 -0.72
C SER A 160 11.71 -11.71 0.06
N ASP A 161 10.94 -12.51 -0.65
CA ASP A 161 10.13 -13.59 -0.11
C ASP A 161 10.96 -14.83 0.28
N ASN A 162 12.21 -14.90 -0.22
CA ASN A 162 13.16 -15.97 0.07
C ASN A 162 14.54 -15.40 0.48
N PRO A 163 14.73 -15.03 1.75
CA PRO A 163 15.99 -14.45 2.22
C PRO A 163 17.19 -15.42 2.13
N ASP A 164 16.96 -16.74 2.19
CA ASP A 164 18.03 -17.73 2.05
C ASP A 164 18.56 -17.77 0.62
N GLU A 165 17.70 -17.58 -0.37
CA GLU A 165 18.10 -17.47 -1.77
C GLU A 165 18.88 -16.19 -2.04
N MET A 166 18.52 -15.07 -1.40
CA MET A 166 19.29 -13.82 -1.50
C MET A 166 20.76 -13.97 -1.09
N ALA A 167 21.03 -14.80 -0.09
CA ALA A 167 22.38 -15.02 0.40
C ALA A 167 23.26 -15.86 -0.56
N THR A 168 22.64 -16.61 -1.48
CA THR A 168 23.32 -17.59 -2.34
C THR A 168 23.17 -17.33 -3.83
N ASN A 169 22.24 -16.49 -4.26
CA ASN A 169 21.87 -16.26 -5.64
C ASN A 169 21.68 -14.77 -5.95
N GLU A 170 22.58 -14.22 -6.77
CA GLU A 170 22.50 -12.81 -7.22
C GLU A 170 21.24 -12.50 -8.07
N SER A 171 20.54 -13.53 -8.53
CA SER A 171 19.31 -13.40 -9.32
C SER A 171 18.04 -13.55 -8.48
N ALA A 172 18.15 -13.57 -7.14
CA ALA A 172 16.99 -13.63 -6.25
C ALA A 172 16.05 -12.45 -6.50
N LYS A 173 14.74 -12.73 -6.54
CA LYS A 173 13.75 -11.69 -6.78
C LYS A 173 13.69 -10.72 -5.60
N MET A 174 13.85 -9.44 -5.92
CA MET A 174 13.81 -8.36 -4.93
C MET A 174 12.68 -7.40 -5.21
N TYR A 175 12.04 -6.96 -4.15
CA TYR A 175 10.96 -5.99 -4.18
C TYR A 175 11.37 -4.73 -3.42
N ILE A 176 10.88 -3.58 -3.83
CA ILE A 176 11.17 -2.31 -3.15
C ILE A 176 10.25 -2.13 -1.94
N ARG A 177 10.81 -1.64 -0.84
CA ARG A 177 10.06 -1.02 0.26
C ARG A 177 10.72 0.29 0.65
N ILE A 178 9.93 1.22 1.17
CA ILE A 178 10.44 2.45 1.79
C ILE A 178 10.50 2.20 3.29
N SER A 179 11.67 2.41 3.88
CA SER A 179 11.88 2.34 5.33
C SER A 179 12.06 3.73 5.91
N GLU A 180 11.74 3.91 7.19
CA GLU A 180 11.93 5.13 7.96
C GLU A 180 12.92 4.88 9.10
N VAL A 181 13.82 5.82 9.35
CA VAL A 181 14.70 5.77 10.53
C VAL A 181 13.90 6.18 11.75
N THR A 182 13.66 5.23 12.64
CA THR A 182 12.89 5.46 13.85
C THR A 182 13.76 5.80 15.08
N ARG A 183 15.04 5.40 15.04
CA ARG A 183 15.97 5.67 16.13
C ARG A 183 17.42 5.66 15.61
N LYS A 184 18.24 6.59 16.14
CA LYS A 184 19.71 6.62 15.97
C LYS A 184 20.38 6.28 17.30
N THR A 185 21.40 5.45 17.26
CA THR A 185 22.20 5.02 18.40
C THR A 185 23.67 5.16 18.08
N THR A 186 24.56 5.02 19.07
CA THR A 186 26.02 5.00 18.85
C THR A 186 26.48 3.80 18.03
N GLY A 187 25.68 2.74 17.95
CA GLY A 187 26.02 1.52 17.20
C GLY A 187 25.36 1.44 15.81
N GLY A 188 24.58 2.44 15.39
CA GLY A 188 23.87 2.44 14.12
C GLY A 188 22.48 3.05 14.20
N ILE A 189 21.64 2.71 13.24
CA ILE A 189 20.27 3.19 13.13
C ILE A 189 19.26 2.05 13.21
N VAL A 190 18.07 2.33 13.71
CA VAL A 190 16.92 1.41 13.60
C VAL A 190 16.03 1.92 12.50
N VAL A 191 15.83 1.08 11.49
CA VAL A 191 14.91 1.32 10.38
C VAL A 191 13.64 0.51 10.58
N ASP A 192 12.49 1.11 10.28
CA ASP A 192 11.19 0.46 10.28
C ASP A 192 10.60 0.55 8.87
N PHE A 193 10.15 -0.56 8.34
CA PHE A 193 9.49 -0.67 7.04
C PHE A 193 8.06 -1.19 7.15
N SER A 194 7.47 -1.10 8.36
CA SER A 194 6.04 -1.30 8.58
C SER A 194 5.24 -0.05 8.21
N TYR A 195 4.00 -0.24 7.84
CA TYR A 195 3.07 0.84 7.55
C TYR A 195 1.87 0.71 8.48
N PRO A 196 1.61 1.69 9.37
CA PRO A 196 0.56 1.57 10.38
C PRO A 196 -0.85 1.68 9.81
N LYS A 197 -1.00 2.25 8.60
CA LYS A 197 -2.32 2.46 8.00
C LYS A 197 -2.29 2.51 6.48
N ALA A 198 -3.44 2.19 5.89
CA ALA A 198 -3.77 2.42 4.50
C ALA A 198 -5.05 3.24 4.39
N ASP A 199 -5.07 4.26 3.54
CA ASP A 199 -6.31 4.83 3.06
C ASP A 199 -6.71 4.07 1.80
N ILE A 200 -7.93 3.56 1.76
CA ILE A 200 -8.47 2.78 0.64
C ILE A 200 -9.76 3.42 0.13
N ARG A 201 -9.98 3.33 -1.19
CA ARG A 201 -11.23 3.73 -1.84
C ARG A 201 -11.69 2.62 -2.79
N VAL A 202 -12.94 2.21 -2.65
CA VAL A 202 -13.56 1.25 -3.58
C VAL A 202 -13.89 1.95 -4.89
N VAL A 203 -13.26 1.52 -5.99
CA VAL A 203 -13.51 2.03 -7.34
C VAL A 203 -14.65 1.29 -8.00
N SER A 204 -14.63 -0.04 -7.93
CA SER A 204 -15.71 -0.90 -8.43
C SER A 204 -15.82 -2.20 -7.65
N ILE A 205 -17.02 -2.76 -7.66
CA ILE A 205 -17.34 -4.06 -7.07
C ILE A 205 -17.83 -4.96 -8.21
N ASN A 206 -17.14 -6.07 -8.42
CA ASN A 206 -17.48 -7.05 -9.46
C ASN A 206 -17.97 -8.35 -8.79
N ASN A 207 -18.98 -8.95 -9.38
CA ASN A 207 -19.53 -10.23 -8.93
C ASN A 207 -18.78 -11.41 -9.54
#